data_f9c144eeb6e438bb2ee1bbe20a833cc0
#
_entry.id   f9c144eeb6e438bb2ee1bbe20a833cc0
#
_cell.length_a   1.000
_cell.length_b   1.000
_cell.length_c   1.000
_cell.angle_alpha   90.00
_cell.angle_beta   90.00
_cell.angle_gamma   90.00
#
_symmetry.space_group_name_H-M   'P 1'
#
loop_
_entity.id
_entity.type
_entity.pdbx_description
1 polymer ?
#
loop_
_entity_poly.entity_id
_entity_poly.type
_entity_poly.pdbx_seq_one_letter_code
_entity_poly.pdbx_strand_id
1 'polypeptide(L)'
;MISRFFIDRPIFAAVLSIVVTLTGAIALLYLPLVVVLFMWNRTSEPSRLPRERLNRAIVSGVRYIANSPSIRIVLVRTLVTGVIGGSVSALMPLVARDLLHGGAQTYGIMLGAFGMGAVIGALNIAEVRNRMSGEAAVRACALSMGGAIAAVALSREPVLTATALVIAGAVWMLSVALFNIGVQLSAPRWVAGRSLAAFQAAIAGGIAIGSWGWGRLTDAAGVETALLVSAGLMFASPLLGLWLGMPRVGARNEDAEVLADPEVRLSLTGRSGPLVVEIEYRVAQDNARAFHNVMQEVQLSRQRNGAYGWSVARDIADPELWTERYHCPTWFDYLRQRNRSTQSERALHQQAIDFHLGPDPVRVRRMLERPFGSVRWKEDTPDRAASEVLPVATAAGSST
;
A
#
# COMPACT_ATOMS: atom_id res chain seq x y z
N MET A 1 -52.19 9.99 1.11
CA MET A 1 -51.65 9.32 -0.12
C MET A 1 -50.57 8.26 0.16
N ILE A 2 -49.64 8.50 1.06
CA ILE A 2 -48.53 7.56 1.37
C ILE A 2 -49.05 6.24 1.98
N SER A 3 -49.99 6.26 2.90
CA SER A 3 -50.53 5.06 3.55
C SER A 3 -51.21 4.08 2.59
N ARG A 4 -51.94 4.58 1.58
CA ARG A 4 -52.55 3.72 0.55
C ARG A 4 -51.54 2.95 -0.28
N PHE A 5 -50.40 3.57 -0.62
CA PHE A 5 -49.33 2.92 -1.36
C PHE A 5 -48.75 1.68 -0.64
N PHE A 6 -48.66 1.75 0.70
CA PHE A 6 -48.17 0.62 1.51
C PHE A 6 -49.25 -0.46 1.74
N ILE A 7 -50.54 -0.07 1.78
CA ILE A 7 -51.66 -1.02 1.91
C ILE A 7 -51.81 -1.84 0.63
N ASP A 8 -51.59 -1.20 -0.53
CA ASP A 8 -51.74 -1.84 -1.84
C ASP A 8 -50.51 -2.70 -2.23
N ARG A 9 -49.39 -2.59 -1.47
CA ARG A 9 -48.16 -3.35 -1.72
C ARG A 9 -47.56 -3.90 -0.43
N PRO A 10 -48.17 -4.91 0.18
CA PRO A 10 -47.76 -5.42 1.51
C PRO A 10 -46.35 -6.01 1.51
N ILE A 11 -45.93 -6.61 0.39
CA ILE A 11 -44.55 -7.16 0.26
C ILE A 11 -43.54 -6.02 0.32
N PHE A 12 -43.80 -4.89 -0.37
CA PHE A 12 -42.87 -3.74 -0.35
C PHE A 12 -42.82 -3.11 1.05
N ALA A 13 -43.94 -3.01 1.75
CA ALA A 13 -44.01 -2.53 3.12
C ALA A 13 -43.21 -3.43 4.08
N ALA A 14 -43.36 -4.75 3.95
CA ALA A 14 -42.60 -5.72 4.76
C ALA A 14 -41.10 -5.63 4.50
N VAL A 15 -40.66 -5.59 3.24
CA VAL A 15 -39.26 -5.45 2.87
C VAL A 15 -38.68 -4.14 3.41
N LEU A 16 -39.38 -3.02 3.25
CA LEU A 16 -38.92 -1.73 3.76
C LEU A 16 -38.83 -1.74 5.29
N SER A 17 -39.83 -2.33 5.98
CA SER A 17 -39.79 -2.49 7.45
C SER A 17 -38.59 -3.31 7.91
N ILE A 18 -38.30 -4.44 7.25
CA ILE A 18 -37.13 -5.28 7.55
C ILE A 18 -35.83 -4.49 7.33
N VAL A 19 -35.71 -3.79 6.21
CA VAL A 19 -34.54 -2.96 5.90
C VAL A 19 -34.33 -1.87 6.95
N VAL A 20 -35.37 -1.15 7.33
CA VAL A 20 -35.32 -0.10 8.35
C VAL A 20 -34.93 -0.69 9.72
N THR A 21 -35.55 -1.84 10.09
CA THR A 21 -35.22 -2.53 11.36
C THR A 21 -33.78 -3.01 11.39
N LEU A 22 -33.31 -3.65 10.31
CA LEU A 22 -31.89 -4.08 10.21
C LEU A 22 -30.93 -2.91 10.24
N THR A 23 -31.23 -1.83 9.53
CA THR A 23 -30.40 -0.61 9.53
C THR A 23 -30.38 0.01 10.93
N GLY A 24 -31.50 0.06 11.63
CA GLY A 24 -31.58 0.53 13.01
C GLY A 24 -30.79 -0.35 13.98
N ALA A 25 -30.89 -1.69 13.84
CA ALA A 25 -30.11 -2.62 14.66
C ALA A 25 -28.60 -2.48 14.43
N ILE A 26 -28.18 -2.35 13.17
CA ILE A 26 -26.77 -2.10 12.81
C ILE A 26 -26.31 -0.76 13.39
N ALA A 27 -27.10 0.31 13.28
CA ALA A 27 -26.78 1.62 13.84
C ALA A 27 -26.61 1.54 15.37
N LEU A 28 -27.46 0.79 16.06
CA LEU A 28 -27.35 0.55 17.51
C LEU A 28 -26.04 -0.18 17.87
N LEU A 29 -25.59 -1.14 17.05
CA LEU A 29 -24.32 -1.84 17.28
C LEU A 29 -23.09 -0.91 17.12
N TYR A 30 -23.19 0.13 16.27
CA TYR A 30 -22.11 1.10 16.10
C TYR A 30 -22.09 2.19 17.18
N LEU A 31 -23.18 2.41 17.91
CA LEU A 31 -23.24 3.44 18.98
C LEU A 31 -22.14 3.29 20.04
N PRO A 32 -21.89 2.09 20.62
CA PRO A 32 -20.81 1.91 21.58
C PRO A 32 -19.45 2.24 20.99
N LEU A 33 -19.20 1.87 19.72
CA LEU A 33 -17.96 2.19 19.02
C LEU A 33 -17.78 3.70 18.85
N VAL A 34 -18.84 4.41 18.47
CA VAL A 34 -18.83 5.87 18.33
C VAL A 34 -18.54 6.52 19.67
N VAL A 35 -19.17 6.06 20.76
CA VAL A 35 -18.93 6.56 22.13
C VAL A 35 -17.47 6.32 22.53
N VAL A 36 -16.94 5.12 22.34
CA VAL A 36 -15.54 4.79 22.64
C VAL A 36 -14.57 5.66 21.82
N LEU A 37 -14.84 5.86 20.52
CA LEU A 37 -14.01 6.71 19.69
C LEU A 37 -14.08 8.19 20.09
N PHE A 38 -15.23 8.65 20.57
CA PHE A 38 -15.40 10.02 21.07
C PHE A 38 -14.70 10.25 22.41
N MET A 39 -14.66 9.22 23.26
CA MET A 39 -13.97 9.24 24.56
C MET A 39 -12.46 8.97 24.41
N TRP A 40 -12.02 8.48 23.26
CA TRP A 40 -10.61 8.15 23.06
C TRP A 40 -9.76 9.39 22.82
N ASN A 41 -9.10 9.83 23.88
CA ASN A 41 -8.08 10.87 23.81
C ASN A 41 -6.77 10.26 23.32
N ARG A 42 -6.47 10.50 22.04
CA ARG A 42 -5.19 10.08 21.48
C ARG A 42 -4.08 10.98 21.99
N THR A 43 -3.21 10.47 22.85
CA THR A 43 -1.93 11.11 23.16
C THR A 43 -1.05 11.01 21.91
N SER A 44 -1.02 12.08 21.11
CA SER A 44 -0.09 12.17 19.97
C SER A 44 1.15 12.89 20.44
N GLU A 45 2.31 12.27 20.31
CA GLU A 45 3.57 12.99 20.45
C GLU A 45 3.61 14.18 19.48
N PRO A 46 3.97 15.38 19.93
CA PRO A 46 4.05 16.54 19.06
C PRO A 46 5.07 16.26 17.95
N SER A 47 4.62 16.37 16.71
CA SER A 47 5.50 16.23 15.55
C SER A 47 6.55 17.34 15.54
N ARG A 48 7.84 16.98 15.49
CA ARG A 48 8.95 17.95 15.41
C ARG A 48 8.94 18.77 14.14
N LEU A 49 8.29 18.27 13.07
CA LEU A 49 8.20 18.94 11.78
C LEU A 49 6.77 19.42 11.52
N PRO A 50 6.59 20.58 10.86
CA PRO A 50 5.28 21.09 10.51
C PRO A 50 4.54 20.12 9.59
N ARG A 51 3.19 20.13 9.67
CA ARG A 51 2.34 19.25 8.85
C ARG A 51 2.52 19.53 7.36
N GLU A 52 2.59 18.48 6.55
CA GLU A 52 2.62 18.60 5.10
C GLU A 52 1.28 19.12 4.56
N ARG A 53 1.33 19.98 3.53
CA ARG A 53 0.13 20.32 2.76
C ARG A 53 -0.41 19.07 2.07
N LEU A 54 -1.74 18.98 1.98
CA LEU A 54 -2.44 17.79 1.46
C LEU A 54 -1.90 17.34 0.09
N ASN A 55 -1.75 18.26 -0.86
CA ASN A 55 -1.22 17.93 -2.20
C ASN A 55 0.18 17.32 -2.13
N ARG A 56 1.08 17.89 -1.32
CA ARG A 56 2.43 17.40 -1.14
C ARG A 56 2.44 16.03 -0.46
N ALA A 57 1.54 15.84 0.50
CA ALA A 57 1.35 14.58 1.19
C ALA A 57 0.88 13.46 0.22
N ILE A 58 -0.06 13.76 -0.69
CA ILE A 58 -0.51 12.80 -1.72
C ILE A 58 0.65 12.44 -2.65
N VAL A 59 1.35 13.42 -3.20
CA VAL A 59 2.49 13.19 -4.10
C VAL A 59 3.59 12.37 -3.41
N SER A 60 3.90 12.65 -2.14
CA SER A 60 4.87 11.87 -1.37
C SER A 60 4.41 10.42 -1.18
N GLY A 61 3.13 10.19 -0.95
CA GLY A 61 2.56 8.85 -0.84
C GLY A 61 2.62 8.08 -2.16
N VAL A 62 2.16 8.69 -3.25
CA VAL A 62 2.21 8.08 -4.59
C VAL A 62 3.64 7.74 -4.99
N ARG A 63 4.58 8.67 -4.78
CA ARG A 63 6.00 8.44 -5.04
C ARG A 63 6.56 7.27 -4.23
N TYR A 64 6.23 7.20 -2.94
CA TYR A 64 6.67 6.09 -2.09
C TYR A 64 6.15 4.75 -2.60
N ILE A 65 4.85 4.67 -2.90
CA ILE A 65 4.20 3.47 -3.42
C ILE A 65 4.81 3.06 -4.77
N ALA A 66 4.98 4.01 -5.69
CA ALA A 66 5.53 3.76 -7.03
C ALA A 66 6.97 3.24 -6.99
N ASN A 67 7.79 3.68 -6.04
CA ASN A 67 9.17 3.25 -5.88
C ASN A 67 9.36 2.12 -4.83
N SER A 68 8.26 1.56 -4.30
CA SER A 68 8.31 0.43 -3.36
C SER A 68 7.92 -0.88 -4.07
N PRO A 69 8.89 -1.75 -4.44
CA PRO A 69 8.60 -3.00 -5.14
C PRO A 69 7.59 -3.88 -4.38
N SER A 70 7.74 -4.00 -3.06
CA SER A 70 6.86 -4.81 -2.22
C SER A 70 5.40 -4.36 -2.29
N ILE A 71 5.14 -3.05 -2.19
CA ILE A 71 3.77 -2.52 -2.25
C ILE A 71 3.21 -2.66 -3.67
N ARG A 72 4.01 -2.34 -4.71
CA ARG A 72 3.58 -2.49 -6.11
C ARG A 72 3.17 -3.90 -6.46
N ILE A 73 3.95 -4.91 -6.05
CA ILE A 73 3.63 -6.33 -6.28
C ILE A 73 2.27 -6.66 -5.69
N VAL A 74 2.02 -6.29 -4.43
CA VAL A 74 0.74 -6.56 -3.79
C VAL A 74 -0.41 -5.84 -4.50
N LEU A 75 -0.25 -4.56 -4.88
CA LEU A 75 -1.28 -3.79 -5.59
C LEU A 75 -1.61 -4.39 -6.96
N VAL A 76 -0.60 -4.78 -7.75
CA VAL A 76 -0.81 -5.42 -9.06
C VAL A 76 -1.54 -6.75 -8.90
N ARG A 77 -1.13 -7.59 -7.96
CA ARG A 77 -1.82 -8.87 -7.69
C ARG A 77 -3.25 -8.65 -7.19
N THR A 78 -3.47 -7.64 -6.36
CA THR A 78 -4.82 -7.26 -5.90
C THR A 78 -5.70 -6.83 -7.08
N LEU A 79 -5.17 -5.98 -7.96
CA LEU A 79 -5.89 -5.53 -9.16
C LEU A 79 -6.28 -6.72 -10.05
N VAL A 80 -5.33 -7.61 -10.35
CA VAL A 80 -5.56 -8.80 -11.17
C VAL A 80 -6.59 -9.73 -10.53
N THR A 81 -6.46 -10.00 -9.24
CA THR A 81 -7.44 -10.80 -8.48
C THR A 81 -8.82 -10.14 -8.49
N GLY A 82 -8.87 -8.81 -8.37
CA GLY A 82 -10.12 -8.03 -8.47
C GLY A 82 -10.78 -8.14 -9.84
N VAL A 83 -9.98 -8.02 -10.92
CA VAL A 83 -10.48 -8.17 -12.30
C VAL A 83 -11.06 -9.57 -12.53
N ILE A 84 -10.34 -10.61 -12.17
CA ILE A 84 -10.76 -11.98 -12.43
C ILE A 84 -11.90 -12.38 -11.48
N GLY A 85 -11.71 -12.21 -10.16
CA GLY A 85 -12.68 -12.63 -9.15
C GLY A 85 -13.96 -11.79 -9.12
N GLY A 86 -13.90 -10.57 -9.69
CA GLY A 86 -15.07 -9.71 -9.88
C GLY A 86 -16.16 -10.34 -10.74
N SER A 87 -15.84 -11.37 -11.55
CA SER A 87 -16.78 -12.14 -12.35
C SER A 87 -17.92 -12.74 -11.50
N VAL A 88 -17.63 -13.25 -10.32
CA VAL A 88 -18.64 -13.85 -9.43
C VAL A 88 -19.69 -12.84 -9.04
N SER A 89 -19.29 -11.66 -8.56
CA SER A 89 -20.22 -10.61 -8.15
C SER A 89 -20.98 -10.02 -9.33
N ALA A 90 -20.29 -9.81 -10.46
CA ALA A 90 -20.88 -9.21 -11.65
C ALA A 90 -21.90 -10.11 -12.35
N LEU A 91 -21.62 -11.40 -12.41
CA LEU A 91 -22.44 -12.36 -13.16
C LEU A 91 -23.44 -13.12 -12.29
N MET A 92 -23.39 -12.97 -10.95
CA MET A 92 -24.30 -13.68 -10.04
C MET A 92 -25.80 -13.53 -10.36
N PRO A 93 -26.33 -12.33 -10.74
CA PRO A 93 -27.72 -12.21 -11.16
C PRO A 93 -28.06 -13.02 -12.41
N LEU A 94 -27.12 -13.09 -13.37
CA LEU A 94 -27.27 -13.86 -14.61
C LEU A 94 -27.17 -15.37 -14.35
N VAL A 95 -26.29 -15.80 -13.43
CA VAL A 95 -26.25 -17.21 -12.97
C VAL A 95 -27.58 -17.63 -12.38
N ALA A 96 -28.18 -16.80 -11.52
CA ALA A 96 -29.50 -17.10 -10.94
C ALA A 96 -30.59 -17.22 -12.00
N ARG A 97 -30.60 -16.33 -13.01
CA ARG A 97 -31.62 -16.29 -14.06
C ARG A 97 -31.39 -17.35 -15.13
N ASP A 98 -30.18 -17.42 -15.71
CA ASP A 98 -29.91 -18.15 -16.94
C ASP A 98 -29.42 -19.58 -16.70
N LEU A 99 -28.67 -19.85 -15.61
CA LEU A 99 -28.16 -21.20 -15.30
C LEU A 99 -29.09 -21.97 -14.35
N LEU A 100 -29.70 -21.28 -13.38
CA LEU A 100 -30.56 -21.91 -12.38
C LEU A 100 -32.05 -21.71 -12.66
N HIS A 101 -32.40 -20.94 -13.68
CA HIS A 101 -33.78 -20.59 -14.04
C HIS A 101 -34.60 -20.06 -12.84
N GLY A 102 -33.92 -19.38 -11.90
CA GLY A 102 -34.49 -18.85 -10.68
C GLY A 102 -34.75 -17.35 -10.74
N GLY A 103 -35.48 -16.85 -9.74
CA GLY A 103 -35.81 -15.44 -9.59
C GLY A 103 -34.97 -14.72 -8.53
N ALA A 104 -35.49 -13.60 -8.02
CA ALA A 104 -34.86 -12.78 -6.98
C ALA A 104 -34.54 -13.56 -5.69
N GLN A 105 -35.37 -14.55 -5.33
CA GLN A 105 -35.15 -15.39 -4.16
C GLN A 105 -33.89 -16.26 -4.34
N THR A 106 -33.70 -16.88 -5.51
CA THR A 106 -32.50 -17.66 -5.84
C THR A 106 -31.25 -16.80 -5.76
N TYR A 107 -31.29 -15.60 -6.34
CA TYR A 107 -30.19 -14.62 -6.25
C TYR A 107 -29.88 -14.26 -4.78
N GLY A 108 -30.92 -14.02 -3.96
CA GLY A 108 -30.74 -13.71 -2.53
C GLY A 108 -30.09 -14.85 -1.74
N ILE A 109 -30.46 -16.11 -2.03
CA ILE A 109 -29.84 -17.31 -1.42
C ILE A 109 -28.36 -17.41 -1.82
N MET A 110 -28.05 -17.20 -3.11
CA MET A 110 -26.67 -17.22 -3.62
C MET A 110 -25.81 -16.13 -2.98
N LEU A 111 -26.34 -14.92 -2.87
CA LEU A 111 -25.65 -13.81 -2.22
C LEU A 111 -25.41 -14.09 -0.73
N GLY A 112 -26.41 -14.68 -0.05
CA GLY A 112 -26.30 -15.13 1.33
C GLY A 112 -25.26 -16.23 1.51
N ALA A 113 -25.20 -17.20 0.60
CA ALA A 113 -24.18 -18.26 0.60
C ALA A 113 -22.77 -17.72 0.45
N PHE A 114 -22.56 -16.80 -0.50
CA PHE A 114 -21.28 -16.10 -0.67
C PHE A 114 -20.90 -15.31 0.58
N GLY A 115 -21.84 -14.57 1.17
CA GLY A 115 -21.64 -13.81 2.41
C GLY A 115 -21.29 -14.70 3.61
N MET A 116 -21.95 -15.84 3.76
CA MET A 116 -21.63 -16.84 4.79
C MET A 116 -20.19 -17.36 4.62
N GLY A 117 -19.82 -17.68 3.39
CA GLY A 117 -18.43 -18.03 3.05
C GLY A 117 -17.45 -16.95 3.47
N ALA A 118 -17.73 -15.67 3.18
CA ALA A 118 -16.86 -14.56 3.55
C ALA A 118 -16.65 -14.46 5.07
N VAL A 119 -17.69 -14.72 5.88
CA VAL A 119 -17.58 -14.78 7.35
C VAL A 119 -16.67 -15.94 7.76
N ILE A 120 -16.85 -17.13 7.19
CA ILE A 120 -16.00 -18.30 7.46
C ILE A 120 -14.54 -17.97 7.11
N GLY A 121 -14.30 -17.36 5.95
CA GLY A 121 -12.98 -16.93 5.52
C GLY A 121 -12.34 -15.94 6.50
N ALA A 122 -13.09 -14.94 6.95
CA ALA A 122 -12.62 -13.95 7.90
C ALA A 122 -12.18 -14.57 9.24
N LEU A 123 -12.93 -15.54 9.75
CA LEU A 123 -12.62 -16.22 11.01
C LEU A 123 -11.36 -17.12 10.91
N ASN A 124 -11.02 -17.60 9.72
CA ASN A 124 -9.89 -18.51 9.50
C ASN A 124 -8.59 -17.82 9.07
N ILE A 125 -8.56 -16.48 8.95
CA ILE A 125 -7.37 -15.74 8.50
C ILE A 125 -6.13 -16.03 9.36
N ALA A 126 -6.29 -16.03 10.68
CA ALA A 126 -5.19 -16.25 11.61
C ALA A 126 -4.59 -17.66 11.43
N GLU A 127 -5.45 -18.67 11.30
CA GLU A 127 -5.03 -20.06 11.14
C GLU A 127 -4.31 -20.30 9.81
N VAL A 128 -4.83 -19.73 8.71
CA VAL A 128 -4.18 -19.81 7.39
C VAL A 128 -2.79 -19.17 7.43
N ARG A 129 -2.64 -18.02 8.07
CA ARG A 129 -1.35 -17.35 8.21
C ARG A 129 -0.35 -18.11 9.08
N ASN A 130 -0.83 -18.81 10.10
CA ASN A 130 0.04 -19.60 10.97
C ASN A 130 0.56 -20.87 10.30
N ARG A 131 -0.26 -21.47 9.40
CA ARG A 131 0.09 -22.74 8.74
C ARG A 131 0.78 -22.58 7.40
N MET A 132 0.59 -21.47 6.72
CA MET A 132 1.06 -21.28 5.34
C MET A 132 1.84 -20.00 5.18
N SER A 133 2.84 -20.01 4.28
CA SER A 133 3.48 -18.78 3.84
C SER A 133 2.48 -17.91 3.06
N GLY A 134 2.66 -16.59 3.08
CA GLY A 134 1.76 -15.66 2.37
C GLY A 134 1.59 -15.99 0.89
N GLU A 135 2.66 -16.39 0.20
CA GLU A 135 2.61 -16.82 -1.20
C GLU A 135 1.81 -18.12 -1.38
N ALA A 136 2.06 -19.13 -0.54
CA ALA A 136 1.33 -20.40 -0.62
C ALA A 136 -0.17 -20.20 -0.34
N ALA A 137 -0.52 -19.36 0.63
CA ALA A 137 -1.90 -19.04 0.96
C ALA A 137 -2.61 -18.34 -0.21
N VAL A 138 -1.97 -17.35 -0.85
CA VAL A 138 -2.56 -16.65 -2.01
C VAL A 138 -2.73 -17.60 -3.20
N ARG A 139 -1.76 -18.48 -3.46
CA ARG A 139 -1.89 -19.52 -4.51
C ARG A 139 -3.03 -20.50 -4.22
N ALA A 140 -3.13 -20.97 -2.99
CA ALA A 140 -4.21 -21.87 -2.57
C ALA A 140 -5.59 -21.20 -2.73
N CYS A 141 -5.72 -19.94 -2.32
CA CYS A 141 -6.94 -19.15 -2.52
C CYS A 141 -7.29 -18.99 -4.01
N ALA A 142 -6.30 -18.71 -4.87
CA ALA A 142 -6.52 -18.59 -6.30
C ALA A 142 -7.01 -19.89 -6.94
N LEU A 143 -6.38 -21.01 -6.63
CA LEU A 143 -6.78 -22.34 -7.12
C LEU A 143 -8.19 -22.72 -6.62
N SER A 144 -8.46 -22.51 -5.34
CA SER A 144 -9.78 -22.80 -4.77
C SER A 144 -10.87 -21.89 -5.37
N MET A 145 -10.55 -20.61 -5.62
CA MET A 145 -11.46 -19.67 -6.29
C MET A 145 -11.74 -20.10 -7.72
N GLY A 146 -10.70 -20.50 -8.48
CA GLY A 146 -10.86 -21.04 -9.82
C GLY A 146 -11.76 -22.27 -9.85
N GLY A 147 -11.58 -23.19 -8.91
CA GLY A 147 -12.45 -24.38 -8.76
C GLY A 147 -13.89 -24.02 -8.41
N ALA A 148 -14.09 -23.06 -7.51
CA ALA A 148 -15.43 -22.59 -7.13
C ALA A 148 -16.14 -21.91 -8.30
N ILE A 149 -15.45 -21.05 -9.07
CA ILE A 149 -16.00 -20.39 -10.27
C ILE A 149 -16.37 -21.42 -11.33
N ALA A 150 -15.50 -22.42 -11.58
CA ALA A 150 -15.79 -23.51 -12.52
C ALA A 150 -17.00 -24.34 -12.08
N ALA A 151 -17.11 -24.64 -10.79
CA ALA A 151 -18.29 -25.35 -10.24
C ALA A 151 -19.58 -24.54 -10.42
N VAL A 152 -19.56 -23.22 -10.19
CA VAL A 152 -20.70 -22.33 -10.46
C VAL A 152 -21.06 -22.32 -11.94
N ALA A 153 -20.08 -22.28 -12.84
CA ALA A 153 -20.29 -22.26 -14.29
C ALA A 153 -20.99 -23.53 -14.80
N LEU A 154 -20.56 -24.71 -14.29
CA LEU A 154 -21.05 -26.01 -14.74
C LEU A 154 -22.28 -26.52 -14.01
N SER A 155 -22.57 -25.94 -12.83
CA SER A 155 -23.70 -26.39 -12.01
C SER A 155 -25.04 -25.88 -12.57
N ARG A 156 -26.04 -26.75 -12.50
CA ARG A 156 -27.45 -26.43 -12.76
C ARG A 156 -28.31 -26.64 -11.50
N GLU A 157 -27.67 -27.11 -10.42
CA GLU A 157 -28.33 -27.42 -9.16
C GLU A 157 -28.10 -26.29 -8.15
N PRO A 158 -29.15 -25.69 -7.56
CA PRO A 158 -29.03 -24.57 -6.63
C PRO A 158 -28.16 -24.87 -5.41
N VAL A 159 -28.23 -26.10 -4.87
CA VAL A 159 -27.47 -26.50 -3.68
C VAL A 159 -25.97 -26.56 -3.97
N LEU A 160 -25.59 -27.15 -5.12
CA LEU A 160 -24.19 -27.25 -5.52
C LEU A 160 -23.62 -25.85 -5.81
N THR A 161 -24.38 -25.00 -6.51
CA THR A 161 -23.99 -23.63 -6.76
C THR A 161 -23.83 -22.82 -5.46
N ALA A 162 -24.74 -22.96 -4.50
CA ALA A 162 -24.64 -22.31 -3.20
C ALA A 162 -23.40 -22.78 -2.43
N THR A 163 -23.12 -24.08 -2.43
CA THR A 163 -21.91 -24.63 -1.79
C THR A 163 -20.62 -24.08 -2.43
N ALA A 164 -20.58 -24.04 -3.76
CA ALA A 164 -19.45 -23.43 -4.49
C ALA A 164 -19.28 -21.93 -4.15
N LEU A 165 -20.39 -21.20 -3.99
CA LEU A 165 -20.36 -19.79 -3.60
C LEU A 165 -19.91 -19.58 -2.14
N VAL A 166 -20.23 -20.50 -1.21
CA VAL A 166 -19.65 -20.46 0.15
C VAL A 166 -18.13 -20.57 0.07
N ILE A 167 -17.61 -21.49 -0.73
CA ILE A 167 -16.15 -21.62 -0.94
C ILE A 167 -15.59 -20.34 -1.59
N ALA A 168 -16.24 -19.85 -2.65
CA ALA A 168 -15.81 -18.61 -3.33
C ALA A 168 -15.77 -17.41 -2.36
N GLY A 169 -16.80 -17.24 -1.53
CA GLY A 169 -16.84 -16.18 -0.53
C GLY A 169 -15.73 -16.27 0.51
N ALA A 170 -15.45 -17.49 1.00
CA ALA A 170 -14.40 -17.74 1.97
C ALA A 170 -13.01 -17.41 1.41
N VAL A 171 -12.68 -17.91 0.24
CA VAL A 171 -11.36 -17.66 -0.37
C VAL A 171 -11.21 -16.24 -0.90
N TRP A 172 -12.32 -15.60 -1.31
CA TRP A 172 -12.31 -14.17 -1.65
C TRP A 172 -11.92 -13.31 -0.44
N MET A 173 -12.59 -13.52 0.69
CA MET A 173 -12.30 -12.77 1.91
C MET A 173 -10.88 -13.02 2.42
N LEU A 174 -10.42 -14.28 2.37
CA LEU A 174 -9.03 -14.62 2.70
C LEU A 174 -8.03 -13.90 1.78
N SER A 175 -8.26 -13.90 0.47
CA SER A 175 -7.38 -13.21 -0.49
C SER A 175 -7.30 -11.72 -0.22
N VAL A 176 -8.45 -11.06 -0.05
CA VAL A 176 -8.52 -9.63 0.25
C VAL A 176 -7.79 -9.31 1.55
N ALA A 177 -7.98 -10.13 2.59
CA ALA A 177 -7.31 -9.94 3.87
C ALA A 177 -5.79 -10.16 3.79
N LEU A 178 -5.33 -11.19 3.06
CA LEU A 178 -3.90 -11.47 2.87
C LEU A 178 -3.20 -10.32 2.12
N PHE A 179 -3.81 -9.79 1.07
CA PHE A 179 -3.27 -8.63 0.35
C PHE A 179 -3.28 -7.37 1.22
N ASN A 180 -4.36 -7.12 1.97
CA ASN A 180 -4.45 -5.99 2.89
C ASN A 180 -3.32 -6.03 3.94
N ILE A 181 -3.11 -7.19 4.56
CA ILE A 181 -2.01 -7.42 5.50
C ILE A 181 -0.66 -7.25 4.82
N GLY A 182 -0.49 -7.75 3.59
CA GLY A 182 0.73 -7.57 2.80
C GLY A 182 1.08 -6.10 2.60
N VAL A 183 0.10 -5.25 2.30
CA VAL A 183 0.29 -3.80 2.19
C VAL A 183 0.64 -3.19 3.54
N GLN A 184 -0.07 -3.55 4.62
CA GLN A 184 0.18 -2.99 5.96
C GLN A 184 1.59 -3.33 6.47
N LEU A 185 2.07 -4.54 6.22
CA LEU A 185 3.42 -4.96 6.64
C LEU A 185 4.52 -4.35 5.78
N SER A 186 4.21 -3.98 4.53
CA SER A 186 5.17 -3.38 3.60
C SER A 186 5.24 -1.85 3.71
N ALA A 187 4.27 -1.21 4.35
CA ALA A 187 4.17 0.24 4.42
C ALA A 187 4.56 0.77 5.80
N PRO A 188 5.52 1.72 5.91
CA PRO A 188 5.79 2.41 7.16
C PRO A 188 4.59 3.26 7.61
N ARG A 189 4.51 3.55 8.92
CA ARG A 189 3.35 4.22 9.54
C ARG A 189 2.95 5.52 8.85
N TRP A 190 3.93 6.34 8.44
CA TRP A 190 3.66 7.65 7.84
C TRP A 190 2.94 7.58 6.47
N VAL A 191 3.02 6.45 5.76
CA VAL A 191 2.39 6.25 4.45
C VAL A 191 1.31 5.16 4.47
N ALA A 192 1.12 4.46 5.59
CA ALA A 192 0.21 3.32 5.71
C ALA A 192 -1.22 3.63 5.24
N GLY A 193 -1.81 4.75 5.67
CA GLY A 193 -3.15 5.14 5.24
C GLY A 193 -3.26 5.35 3.72
N ARG A 194 -2.22 5.90 3.08
CA ARG A 194 -2.19 6.12 1.62
C ARG A 194 -2.01 4.81 0.86
N SER A 195 -1.20 3.90 1.40
CA SER A 195 -1.00 2.56 0.83
C SER A 195 -2.28 1.73 0.92
N LEU A 196 -3.02 1.83 2.03
CA LEU A 196 -4.34 1.21 2.17
C LEU A 196 -5.39 1.82 1.23
N ALA A 197 -5.37 3.14 1.03
CA ALA A 197 -6.23 3.78 0.04
C ALA A 197 -5.91 3.31 -1.39
N ALA A 198 -4.62 3.17 -1.73
CA ALA A 198 -4.20 2.60 -3.01
C ALA A 198 -4.63 1.13 -3.17
N PHE A 199 -4.58 0.34 -2.09
CA PHE A 199 -5.09 -1.04 -2.07
C PHE A 199 -6.60 -1.07 -2.35
N GLN A 200 -7.38 -0.23 -1.68
CA GLN A 200 -8.83 -0.14 -1.92
C GLN A 200 -9.15 0.31 -3.34
N ALA A 201 -8.38 1.25 -3.88
CA ALA A 201 -8.52 1.68 -5.27
C ALA A 201 -8.16 0.54 -6.25
N ALA A 202 -7.15 -0.26 -5.96
CA ALA A 202 -6.74 -1.39 -6.79
C ALA A 202 -7.81 -2.49 -6.81
N ILE A 203 -8.37 -2.88 -5.65
CA ILE A 203 -9.40 -3.93 -5.59
C ILE A 203 -10.72 -3.45 -6.23
N ALA A 204 -11.18 -2.24 -5.89
CA ALA A 204 -12.41 -1.68 -6.44
C ALA A 204 -12.29 -1.40 -7.95
N GLY A 205 -11.14 -0.85 -8.39
CA GLY A 205 -10.84 -0.64 -9.80
C GLY A 205 -10.74 -1.95 -10.57
N GLY A 206 -10.14 -2.98 -9.97
CA GLY A 206 -10.10 -4.32 -10.53
C GLY A 206 -11.50 -4.90 -10.73
N ILE A 207 -12.35 -4.85 -9.72
CA ILE A 207 -13.74 -5.31 -9.81
C ILE A 207 -14.50 -4.53 -10.89
N ALA A 208 -14.36 -3.20 -10.95
CA ALA A 208 -15.05 -2.37 -11.94
C ALA A 208 -14.62 -2.71 -13.38
N ILE A 209 -13.31 -2.81 -13.64
CA ILE A 209 -12.77 -3.21 -14.95
C ILE A 209 -13.23 -4.64 -15.29
N GLY A 210 -13.14 -5.56 -14.32
CA GLY A 210 -13.59 -6.94 -14.49
C GLY A 210 -15.08 -7.03 -14.80
N SER A 211 -15.93 -6.34 -14.04
CA SER A 211 -17.38 -6.35 -14.25
C SER A 211 -17.77 -5.89 -15.66
N TRP A 212 -17.12 -4.83 -16.16
CA TRP A 212 -17.32 -4.36 -17.53
C TRP A 212 -16.89 -5.42 -18.56
N GLY A 213 -15.67 -5.98 -18.38
CA GLY A 213 -15.14 -6.99 -19.33
C GLY A 213 -15.95 -8.29 -19.32
N TRP A 214 -16.31 -8.78 -18.15
CA TRP A 214 -17.12 -9.99 -18.01
C TRP A 214 -18.54 -9.81 -18.55
N GLY A 215 -19.16 -8.63 -18.33
CA GLY A 215 -20.44 -8.30 -18.96
C GLY A 215 -20.38 -8.39 -20.48
N ARG A 216 -19.37 -7.76 -21.10
CA ARG A 216 -19.17 -7.82 -22.56
C ARG A 216 -18.94 -9.25 -23.08
N LEU A 217 -18.16 -10.04 -22.34
CA LEU A 217 -17.91 -11.45 -22.72
C LEU A 217 -19.20 -12.28 -22.58
N THR A 218 -19.99 -12.02 -21.58
CA THR A 218 -21.29 -12.67 -21.37
C THR A 218 -22.27 -12.35 -22.51
N ASP A 219 -22.34 -11.10 -22.96
CA ASP A 219 -23.17 -10.70 -24.09
C ASP A 219 -22.75 -11.42 -25.39
N ALA A 220 -21.46 -11.69 -25.56
CA ALA A 220 -20.93 -12.31 -26.78
C ALA A 220 -20.97 -13.85 -26.75
N ALA A 221 -20.69 -14.47 -25.59
CA ALA A 221 -20.44 -15.92 -25.51
C ALA A 221 -21.26 -16.64 -24.42
N GLY A 222 -22.11 -15.93 -23.68
CA GLY A 222 -22.93 -16.47 -22.61
C GLY A 222 -22.24 -16.53 -21.24
N VAL A 223 -23.05 -16.69 -20.20
CA VAL A 223 -22.62 -16.64 -18.78
C VAL A 223 -21.66 -17.78 -18.44
N GLU A 224 -21.96 -19.00 -18.91
CA GLU A 224 -21.14 -20.19 -18.68
C GLU A 224 -19.72 -20.01 -19.20
N THR A 225 -19.58 -19.58 -20.46
CA THR A 225 -18.29 -19.34 -21.10
C THR A 225 -17.50 -18.25 -20.38
N ALA A 226 -18.15 -17.14 -20.00
CA ALA A 226 -17.51 -16.06 -19.28
C ALA A 226 -16.96 -16.53 -17.92
N LEU A 227 -17.71 -17.33 -17.18
CA LEU A 227 -17.27 -17.90 -15.91
C LEU A 227 -16.13 -18.93 -16.12
N LEU A 228 -16.20 -19.80 -17.14
CA LEU A 228 -15.14 -20.75 -17.42
C LEU A 228 -13.82 -20.08 -17.81
N VAL A 229 -13.88 -19.01 -18.61
CA VAL A 229 -12.70 -18.17 -18.92
C VAL A 229 -12.15 -17.53 -17.65
N SER A 230 -13.02 -16.99 -16.79
CA SER A 230 -12.60 -16.43 -15.50
C SER A 230 -11.94 -17.50 -14.61
N ALA A 231 -12.51 -18.69 -14.53
CA ALA A 231 -11.93 -19.82 -13.79
C ALA A 231 -10.53 -20.19 -14.33
N GLY A 232 -10.39 -20.29 -15.65
CA GLY A 232 -9.10 -20.56 -16.31
C GLY A 232 -8.04 -19.50 -15.99
N LEU A 233 -8.41 -18.21 -16.07
CA LEU A 233 -7.51 -17.12 -15.68
C LEU A 233 -7.17 -17.16 -14.19
N MET A 234 -8.12 -17.54 -13.33
CA MET A 234 -7.87 -17.67 -11.91
C MET A 234 -6.91 -18.83 -11.61
N PHE A 235 -7.03 -19.98 -12.30
CA PHE A 235 -6.07 -21.08 -12.23
C PHE A 235 -4.68 -20.71 -12.74
N ALA A 236 -4.61 -19.81 -13.74
CA ALA A 236 -3.33 -19.31 -14.25
C ALA A 236 -2.70 -18.23 -13.35
N SER A 237 -3.48 -17.55 -12.51
CA SER A 237 -3.00 -16.43 -11.69
C SER A 237 -1.87 -16.77 -10.72
N PRO A 238 -1.71 -17.98 -10.15
CA PRO A 238 -0.55 -18.39 -9.36
C PRO A 238 0.79 -18.26 -10.10
N LEU A 239 0.79 -18.34 -11.45
CA LEU A 239 2.00 -18.17 -12.25
C LEU A 239 2.56 -16.75 -12.12
N LEU A 240 1.73 -15.74 -11.85
CA LEU A 240 2.20 -14.38 -11.53
C LEU A 240 3.11 -14.38 -10.31
N GLY A 241 2.91 -15.28 -9.36
CA GLY A 241 3.76 -15.43 -8.19
C GLY A 241 5.17 -15.92 -8.47
N LEU A 242 5.48 -16.39 -9.70
CA LEU A 242 6.84 -16.73 -10.10
C LEU A 242 7.69 -15.47 -10.35
N TRP A 243 7.07 -14.39 -10.86
CA TRP A 243 7.75 -13.12 -11.12
C TRP A 243 7.42 -12.05 -10.09
N LEU A 244 6.21 -12.10 -9.52
CA LEU A 244 5.68 -11.14 -8.56
C LEU A 244 5.38 -11.84 -7.23
N GLY A 245 6.40 -12.46 -6.62
CA GLY A 245 6.25 -13.15 -5.33
C GLY A 245 5.79 -12.20 -4.22
N MET A 246 4.93 -12.70 -3.32
CA MET A 246 4.50 -11.92 -2.15
C MET A 246 5.71 -11.53 -1.29
N PRO A 247 5.75 -10.29 -0.78
CA PRO A 247 6.81 -9.86 0.12
C PRO A 247 6.88 -10.80 1.32
N ARG A 248 8.08 -11.27 1.64
CA ARG A 248 8.29 -12.06 2.85
C ARG A 248 8.05 -11.18 4.07
N VAL A 249 7.26 -11.66 5.01
CA VAL A 249 7.04 -11.03 6.31
C VAL A 249 8.31 -11.24 7.15
N GLY A 250 9.37 -10.52 6.84
CA GLY A 250 10.70 -10.76 7.42
C GLY A 250 11.32 -9.58 8.14
N ALA A 251 10.87 -8.39 7.94
CA ALA A 251 11.23 -7.25 8.77
C ALA A 251 10.00 -6.35 8.79
N ARG A 252 9.31 -6.29 9.89
CA ARG A 252 8.38 -5.20 10.16
C ARG A 252 9.11 -3.93 9.74
N ASN A 253 8.54 -3.17 8.79
CA ASN A 253 9.06 -1.85 8.47
C ASN A 253 8.75 -0.93 9.67
N GLU A 254 9.35 -1.28 10.82
CA GLU A 254 9.28 -0.44 12.01
C GLU A 254 9.94 0.88 11.68
N ASP A 255 9.27 1.95 12.11
CA ASP A 255 9.89 3.26 12.03
C ASP A 255 11.19 3.20 12.83
N ALA A 256 12.26 3.59 12.21
CA ALA A 256 13.53 3.62 12.88
C ALA A 256 13.54 4.77 13.91
N GLU A 257 14.33 4.64 14.95
CA GLU A 257 14.52 5.69 15.96
C GLU A 257 14.86 7.04 15.30
N VAL A 258 14.27 8.12 15.83
CA VAL A 258 14.49 9.46 15.27
C VAL A 258 15.95 9.85 15.44
N LEU A 259 16.64 10.10 14.32
CA LEU A 259 18.03 10.55 14.34
C LEU A 259 18.12 11.98 14.87
N ALA A 260 19.18 12.27 15.62
CA ALA A 260 19.50 13.64 16.01
C ALA A 260 19.60 14.53 14.76
N ASP A 261 19.10 15.76 14.86
CA ASP A 261 19.20 16.71 13.77
C ASP A 261 20.70 17.00 13.47
N PRO A 262 21.06 17.12 12.18
CA PRO A 262 22.44 17.42 11.83
C PRO A 262 22.82 18.83 12.27
N GLU A 263 24.07 18.99 12.71
CA GLU A 263 24.63 20.28 13.07
C GLU A 263 24.58 21.25 11.88
N VAL A 264 24.03 22.44 12.10
CA VAL A 264 23.85 23.48 11.08
C VAL A 264 24.48 24.78 11.59
N ARG A 265 25.42 25.31 10.82
CA ARG A 265 26.09 26.61 11.11
C ARG A 265 25.52 27.75 10.26
N LEU A 266 24.89 27.42 9.14
CA LEU A 266 24.24 28.41 8.27
C LEU A 266 22.81 28.68 8.73
N SER A 267 22.37 29.94 8.70
CA SER A 267 20.96 30.28 8.98
C SER A 267 20.06 29.69 7.90
N LEU A 268 19.35 28.60 8.23
CA LEU A 268 18.43 27.93 7.34
C LEU A 268 17.00 28.11 7.84
N THR A 269 16.09 28.29 6.89
CA THR A 269 14.66 28.11 7.12
C THR A 269 14.25 26.70 6.67
N GLY A 270 13.10 26.21 7.10
CA GLY A 270 12.58 24.92 6.64
C GLY A 270 12.37 24.84 5.13
N ARG A 271 12.28 25.98 4.43
CA ARG A 271 12.10 26.08 2.97
C ARG A 271 13.39 26.33 2.21
N SER A 272 14.51 26.52 2.89
CA SER A 272 15.81 26.68 2.24
C SER A 272 16.12 25.46 1.38
N GLY A 273 16.49 25.67 0.13
CA GLY A 273 16.78 24.63 -0.85
C GLY A 273 16.98 25.18 -2.26
N PRO A 274 17.28 24.35 -3.24
CA PRO A 274 17.57 22.90 -3.12
C PRO A 274 18.79 22.58 -2.29
N LEU A 275 18.78 21.45 -1.61
CA LEU A 275 19.93 20.90 -0.91
C LEU A 275 20.59 19.81 -1.75
N VAL A 276 21.91 19.82 -1.78
CA VAL A 276 22.75 18.74 -2.30
C VAL A 276 23.38 18.02 -1.12
N VAL A 277 23.23 16.72 -1.11
CA VAL A 277 23.90 15.84 -0.15
C VAL A 277 24.93 15.01 -0.90
N GLU A 278 26.16 15.05 -0.44
CA GLU A 278 27.26 14.24 -0.94
C GLU A 278 27.79 13.35 0.18
N ILE A 279 28.01 12.07 -0.14
CA ILE A 279 28.55 11.09 0.78
C ILE A 279 29.75 10.42 0.08
N GLU A 280 30.92 10.51 0.71
CA GLU A 280 32.16 9.96 0.19
C GLU A 280 32.43 8.61 0.84
N TYR A 281 32.62 7.57 0.02
CA TYR A 281 32.99 6.23 0.43
C TYR A 281 34.36 5.86 -0.13
N ARG A 282 35.22 5.25 0.70
CA ARG A 282 36.41 4.57 0.22
C ARG A 282 36.11 3.08 0.11
N VAL A 283 36.22 2.53 -1.09
CA VAL A 283 35.85 1.14 -1.36
C VAL A 283 36.99 0.43 -2.09
N ALA A 284 37.40 -0.73 -1.56
CA ALA A 284 38.41 -1.56 -2.22
C ALA A 284 38.02 -1.89 -3.66
N GLN A 285 38.99 -1.92 -4.58
CA GLN A 285 38.67 -2.16 -6.00
C GLN A 285 37.96 -3.50 -6.23
N ASP A 286 38.36 -4.54 -5.48
CA ASP A 286 37.74 -5.87 -5.56
C ASP A 286 36.24 -5.88 -5.15
N ASN A 287 35.86 -4.95 -4.29
CA ASN A 287 34.48 -4.81 -3.79
C ASN A 287 33.63 -3.83 -4.62
N ALA A 288 34.21 -3.18 -5.63
CA ALA A 288 33.55 -2.13 -6.41
C ALA A 288 32.20 -2.60 -7.01
N ARG A 289 32.11 -3.83 -7.51
CA ARG A 289 30.88 -4.38 -8.09
C ARG A 289 29.81 -4.67 -7.03
N ALA A 290 30.22 -5.23 -5.90
CA ALA A 290 29.31 -5.51 -4.79
C ALA A 290 28.75 -4.20 -4.20
N PHE A 291 29.60 -3.21 -3.99
CA PHE A 291 29.22 -1.87 -3.57
C PHE A 291 28.22 -1.22 -4.54
N HIS A 292 28.52 -1.26 -5.85
CA HIS A 292 27.62 -0.69 -6.86
C HIS A 292 26.22 -1.34 -6.83
N ASN A 293 26.13 -2.65 -6.61
CA ASN A 293 24.84 -3.35 -6.50
C ASN A 293 24.06 -2.86 -5.27
N VAL A 294 24.71 -2.71 -4.11
CA VAL A 294 24.06 -2.15 -2.91
C VAL A 294 23.62 -0.70 -3.16
N MET A 295 24.41 0.10 -3.87
CA MET A 295 24.07 1.48 -4.18
C MET A 295 22.84 1.62 -5.10
N GLN A 296 22.51 0.64 -5.92
CA GLN A 296 21.24 0.63 -6.68
C GLN A 296 20.03 0.51 -5.76
N GLU A 297 20.12 -0.30 -4.70
CA GLU A 297 19.06 -0.39 -3.70
C GLU A 297 18.96 0.88 -2.85
N VAL A 298 20.12 1.48 -2.51
CA VAL A 298 20.19 2.79 -1.84
C VAL A 298 19.52 3.87 -2.68
N GLN A 299 19.73 3.89 -4.00
CA GLN A 299 19.03 4.80 -4.92
C GLN A 299 17.51 4.73 -4.76
N LEU A 300 16.95 3.52 -4.79
CA LEU A 300 15.51 3.32 -4.62
C LEU A 300 15.02 3.82 -3.26
N SER A 301 15.79 3.59 -2.21
CA SER A 301 15.49 4.11 -0.86
C SER A 301 15.48 5.65 -0.82
N ARG A 302 16.49 6.30 -1.41
CA ARG A 302 16.55 7.77 -1.50
C ARG A 302 15.38 8.35 -2.28
N GLN A 303 15.06 7.76 -3.44
CA GLN A 303 13.97 8.21 -4.30
C GLN A 303 12.59 8.03 -3.65
N ARG A 304 12.34 6.91 -2.97
CA ARG A 304 11.11 6.69 -2.20
C ARG A 304 10.85 7.81 -1.20
N ASN A 305 11.90 8.21 -0.49
CA ASN A 305 11.84 9.20 0.57
C ASN A 305 11.97 10.65 0.07
N GLY A 306 12.05 10.87 -1.25
CA GLY A 306 11.92 12.20 -1.85
C GLY A 306 13.19 12.83 -2.39
N ALA A 307 14.29 12.12 -2.41
CA ALA A 307 15.48 12.57 -3.13
C ALA A 307 15.25 12.52 -4.65
N TYR A 308 15.91 13.39 -5.36
CA TYR A 308 15.95 13.43 -6.83
C TYR A 308 17.39 13.68 -7.30
N GLY A 309 17.65 13.49 -8.60
CA GLY A 309 18.97 13.71 -9.17
C GLY A 309 20.07 12.86 -8.52
N TRP A 310 19.72 11.63 -8.11
CA TRP A 310 20.66 10.71 -7.48
C TRP A 310 21.69 10.20 -8.50
N SER A 311 22.93 10.19 -8.09
CA SER A 311 24.06 9.63 -8.85
C SER A 311 25.10 9.04 -7.91
N VAL A 312 25.87 8.08 -8.40
CA VAL A 312 27.08 7.60 -7.79
C VAL A 312 28.22 7.74 -8.80
N ALA A 313 29.28 8.39 -8.40
CA ALA A 313 30.46 8.62 -9.22
C ALA A 313 31.69 7.97 -8.58
N ARG A 314 32.58 7.48 -9.41
CA ARG A 314 33.91 7.00 -8.99
C ARG A 314 34.96 8.01 -9.43
N ASP A 315 35.86 8.37 -8.56
CA ASP A 315 36.94 9.30 -8.91
C ASP A 315 37.89 8.67 -9.93
N ILE A 316 38.31 9.45 -10.92
CA ILE A 316 39.19 8.95 -11.99
C ILE A 316 40.64 8.88 -11.50
N ALA A 317 41.03 9.79 -10.62
CA ALA A 317 42.41 9.85 -10.08
C ALA A 317 42.60 8.91 -8.88
N ASP A 318 41.54 8.69 -8.09
CA ASP A 318 41.52 7.77 -6.95
C ASP A 318 40.41 6.71 -7.13
N PRO A 319 40.71 5.55 -7.72
CA PRO A 319 39.72 4.51 -8.02
C PRO A 319 39.01 3.91 -6.80
N GLU A 320 39.51 4.16 -5.59
CA GLU A 320 38.85 3.72 -4.35
C GLU A 320 37.81 4.72 -3.84
N LEU A 321 37.85 5.97 -4.31
CA LEU A 321 36.97 7.03 -3.88
C LEU A 321 35.66 7.02 -4.70
N TRP A 322 34.53 6.86 -4.01
CA TRP A 322 33.19 6.90 -4.57
C TRP A 322 32.40 8.00 -3.90
N THR A 323 31.60 8.73 -4.68
CA THR A 323 30.74 9.82 -4.19
C THR A 323 29.28 9.52 -4.56
N GLU A 324 28.43 9.32 -3.56
CA GLU A 324 26.98 9.37 -3.71
C GLU A 324 26.54 10.83 -3.67
N ARG A 325 25.73 11.26 -4.64
CA ARG A 325 25.16 12.61 -4.69
C ARG A 325 23.66 12.54 -4.94
N TYR A 326 22.88 13.32 -4.17
CA TYR A 326 21.46 13.47 -4.40
C TYR A 326 20.96 14.82 -3.90
N HIS A 327 19.77 15.22 -4.38
CA HIS A 327 19.14 16.49 -4.06
C HIS A 327 17.87 16.29 -3.24
N CYS A 328 17.60 17.25 -2.34
CA CYS A 328 16.33 17.40 -1.65
C CYS A 328 15.74 18.77 -1.95
N PRO A 329 14.41 18.88 -2.21
CA PRO A 329 13.79 20.14 -2.58
C PRO A 329 13.96 21.23 -1.52
N THR A 330 13.83 20.87 -0.24
CA THR A 330 13.96 21.82 0.89
C THR A 330 14.63 21.14 2.09
N TRP A 331 15.06 21.96 3.06
CA TRP A 331 15.59 21.49 4.34
C TRP A 331 14.59 20.59 5.08
N PHE A 332 13.32 20.98 5.14
CA PHE A 332 12.29 20.12 5.73
C PHE A 332 12.10 18.81 5.00
N ASP A 333 12.24 18.75 3.67
CA ASP A 333 12.15 17.50 2.92
C ASP A 333 13.34 16.57 3.25
N TYR A 334 14.53 17.14 3.45
CA TYR A 334 15.70 16.40 3.90
C TYR A 334 15.52 15.83 5.31
N LEU A 335 15.03 16.63 6.27
CA LEU A 335 14.74 16.14 7.63
C LEU A 335 13.67 15.05 7.63
N ARG A 336 12.61 15.22 6.81
CA ARG A 336 11.59 14.19 6.63
C ARG A 336 12.15 12.90 6.06
N GLN A 337 13.03 12.99 5.07
CA GLN A 337 13.71 11.82 4.51
C GLN A 337 14.48 11.04 5.59
N ARG A 338 15.22 11.73 6.43
CA ARG A 338 15.96 11.12 7.55
C ARG A 338 15.05 10.44 8.57
N ASN A 339 13.96 11.12 8.93
CA ASN A 339 13.06 10.65 10.00
C ASN A 339 12.05 9.59 9.52
N ARG A 340 11.88 9.42 8.20
CA ARG A 340 10.98 8.43 7.59
C ARG A 340 11.67 7.12 7.21
N SER A 341 12.99 7.04 7.39
CA SER A 341 13.74 5.82 7.11
C SER A 341 13.27 4.68 7.99
N THR A 342 13.01 3.54 7.37
CA THR A 342 12.69 2.29 8.08
C THR A 342 13.94 1.60 8.59
N GLN A 343 13.80 0.64 9.49
CA GLN A 343 14.94 -0.16 9.97
C GLN A 343 15.62 -0.89 8.81
N SER A 344 14.85 -1.43 7.86
CA SER A 344 15.41 -2.10 6.68
C SER A 344 16.19 -1.14 5.77
N GLU A 345 15.73 0.10 5.61
CA GLU A 345 16.47 1.13 4.86
C GLU A 345 17.74 1.56 5.58
N ARG A 346 17.73 1.61 6.91
CA ARG A 346 18.95 1.87 7.69
C ARG A 346 19.94 0.74 7.60
N ALA A 347 19.49 -0.50 7.69
CA ALA A 347 20.34 -1.66 7.49
C ALA A 347 21.00 -1.65 6.11
N LEU A 348 20.25 -1.27 5.07
CA LEU A 348 20.77 -1.10 3.71
C LEU A 348 21.81 0.03 3.63
N HIS A 349 21.55 1.18 4.26
CA HIS A 349 22.53 2.27 4.31
C HIS A 349 23.76 1.88 5.11
N GLN A 350 23.60 1.12 6.20
CA GLN A 350 24.73 0.59 6.97
C GLN A 350 25.55 -0.39 6.15
N GLN A 351 24.92 -1.29 5.39
CA GLN A 351 25.60 -2.19 4.48
C GLN A 351 26.45 -1.43 3.44
N ALA A 352 25.98 -0.28 2.95
CA ALA A 352 26.80 0.56 2.08
C ALA A 352 28.00 1.18 2.83
N ILE A 353 27.80 1.58 4.09
CA ILE A 353 28.88 2.11 4.95
C ILE A 353 29.91 1.03 5.29
N ASP A 354 29.50 -0.22 5.45
CA ASP A 354 30.39 -1.35 5.80
C ASP A 354 31.44 -1.65 4.70
N PHE A 355 31.22 -1.17 3.47
CA PHE A 355 32.26 -1.20 2.42
C PHE A 355 33.34 -0.13 2.57
N HIS A 356 33.11 0.86 3.45
CA HIS A 356 34.04 1.97 3.63
C HIS A 356 35.35 1.52 4.31
N LEU A 357 36.48 1.87 3.70
CA LEU A 357 37.82 1.58 4.21
C LEU A 357 38.34 2.74 5.07
N GLY A 358 39.00 2.38 6.13
CA GLY A 358 39.67 3.34 7.02
C GLY A 358 38.99 3.53 8.35
N PRO A 359 39.67 4.17 9.31
CA PRO A 359 39.14 4.38 10.67
C PRO A 359 38.15 5.54 10.76
N ASP A 360 38.18 6.44 9.79
CA ASP A 360 37.32 7.63 9.78
C ASP A 360 35.89 7.28 9.27
N PRO A 361 34.84 7.88 9.83
CA PRO A 361 33.51 7.69 9.32
C PRO A 361 33.34 8.29 7.92
N VAL A 362 32.38 7.78 7.14
CA VAL A 362 32.03 8.33 5.83
C VAL A 362 31.78 9.83 5.91
N ARG A 363 32.41 10.58 5.02
CA ARG A 363 32.23 12.03 4.99
C ARG A 363 30.93 12.42 4.34
N VAL A 364 30.08 13.13 5.09
CA VAL A 364 28.77 13.60 4.60
C VAL A 364 28.78 15.11 4.52
N ARG A 365 28.69 15.63 3.29
CA ARG A 365 28.53 17.07 3.04
C ARG A 365 27.08 17.41 2.74
N ARG A 366 26.60 18.51 3.25
CA ARG A 366 25.28 19.05 2.99
C ARG A 366 25.44 20.49 2.52
N MET A 367 25.04 20.76 1.30
CA MET A 367 25.27 22.05 0.64
C MET A 367 23.93 22.64 0.21
N LEU A 368 23.79 23.96 0.38
CA LEU A 368 22.69 24.70 -0.19
C LEU A 368 23.04 25.09 -1.61
N GLU A 369 22.36 24.51 -2.59
CA GLU A 369 22.60 24.81 -4.00
C GLU A 369 21.89 26.13 -4.38
N ARG A 370 22.61 26.99 -5.09
CA ARG A 370 22.09 28.25 -5.63
C ARG A 370 22.17 28.16 -7.17
N PRO A 371 21.07 27.81 -7.86
CA PRO A 371 21.06 27.80 -9.32
C PRO A 371 21.36 29.18 -9.87
N PHE A 372 22.10 29.24 -10.99
CA PHE A 372 22.38 30.49 -11.69
C PHE A 372 21.07 31.22 -12.06
N GLY A 373 21.03 32.53 -11.84
CA GLY A 373 19.81 33.34 -12.10
C GLY A 373 18.77 33.35 -10.98
N SER A 374 19.01 32.70 -9.83
CA SER A 374 18.12 32.81 -8.70
C SER A 374 18.16 34.22 -8.10
N VAL A 375 17.01 34.91 -8.03
CA VAL A 375 16.86 36.32 -7.59
C VAL A 375 17.14 36.51 -6.09
N ARG A 376 17.40 35.48 -5.33
CA ARG A 376 17.50 35.51 -3.86
C ARG A 376 18.94 35.39 -3.34
N TRP A 377 19.89 35.95 -4.07
CA TRP A 377 21.28 35.90 -3.63
C TRP A 377 21.63 37.16 -2.80
N LYS A 378 21.46 37.06 -1.51
CA LYS A 378 22.15 37.88 -0.52
C LYS A 378 22.75 36.94 0.50
N GLU A 379 24.04 37.14 0.81
CA GLU A 379 24.86 36.19 1.55
C GLU A 379 24.26 35.76 2.92
N ASP A 380 23.47 36.62 3.54
CA ASP A 380 22.92 36.42 4.89
C ASP A 380 21.41 36.68 5.03
N THR A 381 20.64 36.68 3.94
CA THR A 381 19.22 36.94 4.07
C THR A 381 18.46 35.61 4.32
N PRO A 382 17.90 35.40 5.51
CA PRO A 382 16.97 34.28 5.73
C PRO A 382 15.74 34.49 4.83
N ASP A 383 15.19 33.37 4.33
CA ASP A 383 13.91 33.42 3.62
C ASP A 383 12.85 34.10 4.50
N ARG A 384 11.96 34.86 3.91
CA ARG A 384 11.03 35.87 4.47
C ARG A 384 10.16 35.50 5.68
N ALA A 385 10.30 34.40 6.30
CA ALA A 385 9.54 34.03 7.50
C ALA A 385 10.47 33.88 8.70
N ALA A 386 10.72 34.99 9.40
CA ALA A 386 11.47 35.01 10.65
C ALA A 386 10.91 34.04 11.72
N SER A 387 9.64 33.63 11.60
CA SER A 387 8.99 32.62 12.45
C SER A 387 9.33 31.16 12.14
N GLU A 388 10.04 30.90 11.02
CA GLU A 388 10.42 29.55 10.57
C GLU A 388 11.94 29.30 10.69
N VAL A 389 12.71 30.21 11.30
CA VAL A 389 14.15 30.02 11.52
C VAL A 389 14.31 28.89 12.54
N LEU A 390 14.94 27.81 12.13
CA LEU A 390 15.30 26.73 13.04
C LEU A 390 16.33 27.24 14.04
N PRO A 391 16.20 26.94 15.33
CA PRO A 391 17.20 27.31 16.30
C PRO A 391 18.54 26.68 15.87
N VAL A 392 19.56 27.50 15.77
CA VAL A 392 20.94 27.03 15.60
C VAL A 392 21.24 26.21 16.87
N ALA A 393 21.62 24.94 16.71
CA ALA A 393 22.07 24.16 17.84
C ALA A 393 23.31 24.82 18.41
N THR A 394 23.14 25.61 19.47
CA THR A 394 24.27 26.09 20.27
C THR A 394 24.92 24.85 20.85
N ALA A 395 26.20 24.64 20.51
CA ALA A 395 27.03 23.66 21.17
C ALA A 395 26.92 23.91 22.67
N ALA A 396 26.28 22.98 23.39
CA ALA A 396 26.28 23.02 24.85
C ALA A 396 27.73 22.92 25.27
N GLY A 397 28.25 24.03 25.76
CA GLY A 397 29.61 24.08 26.28
C GLY A 397 29.78 23.01 27.35
N SER A 398 30.80 22.21 27.20
CA SER A 398 31.39 21.41 28.23
C SER A 398 31.77 22.34 29.40
N SER A 399 31.04 22.27 30.46
CA SER A 399 31.52 22.81 31.77
C SER A 399 31.42 21.70 32.78
N THR A 400 32.62 21.24 33.17
CA THR A 400 33.00 20.51 34.37
C THR A 400 32.27 19.21 34.66
#